data_2b337e886d82d1521dba367046e43156
#
_entry.id   2b337e886d82d1521dba367046e43156
#
_cell.length_a   1.000
_cell.length_b   1.000
_cell.length_c   1.000
_cell.angle_alpha   90.00
_cell.angle_beta   90.00
_cell.angle_gamma   90.00
#
_symmetry.space_group_name_H-M   'P 1'
#
loop_
_entity.id
_entity.type
_entity.pdbx_description
1 polymer ?
#
loop_
_entity_poly.entity_id
_entity_poly.type
_entity_poly.pdbx_seq_one_letter_code
_entity_poly.pdbx_strand_id
1 'polypeptide(L)'
;NNYYQNGLSSRIRDKFNSIYKSDIYPDELKAYFIPRENCVGKRSITENDNSGTIECSEKTEPTSISTIALYEYLRASLDPNCTEIESESCTNYNYFNSNLENFWTLTADKDTSYKVYKISSGSVTLSSANNTSNLKIVVNVNGDLPLESGNGSKDTPYIINYTK
;
A
#
# COMPACT_ATOMS: atom_id res chain seq x y z
N ASN A 1 8.63 -6.78 3.16
CA ASN A 1 9.15 -7.15 4.46
C ASN A 1 9.55 -5.91 5.23
N ASN A 2 8.64 -5.39 6.07
CA ASN A 2 8.87 -4.16 6.85
C ASN A 2 9.58 -4.42 8.17
N TYR A 3 9.98 -5.67 8.41
CA TYR A 3 10.51 -6.07 9.68
C TYR A 3 11.99 -5.86 9.79
N TYR A 4 12.39 -5.42 10.96
CA TYR A 4 13.75 -5.45 11.42
C TYR A 4 14.14 -6.92 11.62
N GLN A 5 15.08 -7.40 10.86
CA GLN A 5 15.79 -8.61 11.19
C GLN A 5 17.11 -8.16 11.83
N ASN A 6 17.31 -8.52 13.10
CA ASN A 6 18.49 -8.12 13.87
C ASN A 6 18.74 -6.61 13.94
N GLY A 7 17.66 -5.82 14.06
CA GLY A 7 17.78 -4.35 14.16
C GLY A 7 18.02 -3.61 12.84
N LEU A 8 18.05 -4.31 11.71
CA LEU A 8 18.20 -3.70 10.39
C LEU A 8 16.84 -3.40 9.77
N SER A 9 16.70 -2.22 9.18
CA SER A 9 15.50 -1.87 8.43
C SER A 9 15.37 -2.73 7.16
N SER A 10 14.14 -2.97 6.71
CA SER A 10 13.96 -3.66 5.43
C SER A 10 14.41 -2.79 4.26
N ARG A 11 14.87 -3.42 3.18
CA ARG A 11 15.27 -2.71 1.94
C ARG A 11 14.14 -1.86 1.37
N ILE A 12 12.88 -2.27 1.54
CA ILE A 12 11.70 -1.49 1.12
C ILE A 12 11.61 -0.21 1.95
N ARG A 13 11.77 -0.27 3.26
CA ARG A 13 11.75 0.91 4.14
C ARG A 13 12.87 1.88 3.80
N ASP A 14 14.08 1.37 3.58
CA ASP A 14 15.22 2.20 3.17
C ASP A 14 14.94 2.89 1.84
N LYS A 15 14.27 2.19 0.90
CA LYS A 15 13.87 2.77 -0.38
C LYS A 15 12.82 3.89 -0.18
N PHE A 16 11.82 3.70 0.66
CA PHE A 16 10.84 4.76 0.97
C PHE A 16 11.50 5.98 1.62
N ASN A 17 12.40 5.77 2.56
CA ASN A 17 13.16 6.86 3.18
C ASN A 17 14.02 7.60 2.16
N SER A 18 14.63 6.88 1.22
CA SER A 18 15.40 7.47 0.12
C SER A 18 14.51 8.30 -0.81
N ILE A 19 13.32 7.79 -1.18
CA ILE A 19 12.36 8.51 -2.03
C ILE A 19 11.85 9.78 -1.33
N TYR A 20 11.53 9.69 -0.05
CA TYR A 20 11.07 10.87 0.72
C TYR A 20 12.12 11.97 0.82
N LYS A 21 13.40 11.58 0.96
CA LYS A 21 14.52 12.52 1.04
C LYS A 21 14.98 13.05 -0.32
N SER A 22 14.55 12.41 -1.41
CA SER A 22 14.91 12.84 -2.77
C SER A 22 14.01 14.01 -3.24
N ASP A 23 14.41 14.63 -4.36
CA ASP A 23 13.67 15.72 -5.00
C ASP A 23 12.48 15.22 -5.85
N ILE A 24 12.10 13.94 -5.74
CA ILE A 24 10.93 13.39 -6.43
C ILE A 24 9.64 14.12 -6.02
N TYR A 25 9.54 14.46 -4.73
CA TYR A 25 8.44 15.28 -4.22
C TYR A 25 8.97 16.65 -3.81
N PRO A 26 8.44 17.75 -4.37
CA PRO A 26 8.78 19.11 -3.93
C PRO A 26 8.51 19.30 -2.43
N ASP A 27 9.30 20.14 -1.77
CA ASP A 27 9.15 20.38 -0.33
C ASP A 27 7.80 21.02 0.00
N GLU A 28 7.27 21.84 -0.90
CA GLU A 28 5.92 22.42 -0.81
C GLU A 28 4.84 21.33 -0.73
N LEU A 29 4.99 20.26 -1.50
CA LEU A 29 4.07 19.12 -1.43
C LEU A 29 4.31 18.27 -0.18
N LYS A 30 5.57 18.05 0.21
CA LYS A 30 5.91 17.29 1.42
C LYS A 30 5.36 17.92 2.70
N ALA A 31 5.16 19.24 2.72
CA ALA A 31 4.55 19.95 3.85
C ALA A 31 3.11 19.48 4.17
N TYR A 32 2.42 18.91 3.19
CA TYR A 32 1.08 18.33 3.38
C TYR A 32 1.10 16.86 3.80
N PHE A 33 2.25 16.19 3.81
CA PHE A 33 2.33 14.78 4.18
C PHE A 33 2.18 14.59 5.69
N ILE A 34 1.25 13.74 6.08
CA ILE A 34 1.00 13.38 7.48
C ILE A 34 1.65 12.04 7.77
N PRO A 35 2.62 11.95 8.69
CA PRO A 35 3.13 10.66 9.13
C PRO A 35 2.01 9.80 9.76
N ARG A 36 1.91 8.55 9.34
CA ARG A 36 0.93 7.58 9.84
C ARG A 36 1.59 6.26 10.17
N GLU A 37 1.05 5.59 11.19
CA GLU A 37 1.33 4.19 11.43
C GLU A 37 0.72 3.35 10.30
N ASN A 38 1.47 2.36 9.81
CA ASN A 38 0.99 1.44 8.80
C ASN A 38 0.78 0.05 9.40
N CYS A 39 -0.29 -0.61 9.02
CA CYS A 39 -0.64 -1.96 9.45
C CYS A 39 0.30 -2.98 8.78
N VAL A 40 1.00 -3.79 9.58
CA VAL A 40 2.06 -4.71 9.12
C VAL A 40 1.95 -6.11 9.69
N GLY A 41 0.85 -6.42 10.39
CA GLY A 41 0.56 -7.75 10.90
C GLY A 41 0.54 -8.80 9.79
N LYS A 42 0.93 -10.01 10.16
CA LYS A 42 1.02 -11.14 9.23
C LYS A 42 -0.35 -11.78 9.03
N ARG A 43 -0.57 -12.29 7.82
CA ARG A 43 -1.80 -12.94 7.42
C ARG A 43 -1.55 -14.32 6.83
N SER A 44 -2.41 -15.30 7.12
CA SER A 44 -2.47 -16.55 6.37
C SER A 44 -3.28 -16.39 5.10
N ILE A 45 -2.98 -17.15 4.06
CA ILE A 45 -3.74 -17.14 2.80
C ILE A 45 -5.19 -17.61 3.00
N THR A 46 -5.47 -18.35 4.06
CA THR A 46 -6.81 -18.85 4.39
C THR A 46 -7.64 -17.87 5.24
N GLU A 47 -7.06 -16.77 5.68
CA GLU A 47 -7.77 -15.77 6.49
C GLU A 47 -8.52 -14.79 5.60
N ASN A 48 -9.84 -14.94 5.53
CA ASN A 48 -10.75 -14.10 4.76
C ASN A 48 -11.21 -12.90 5.61
N ASP A 49 -10.42 -11.83 5.61
CA ASP A 49 -10.73 -10.59 6.29
C ASP A 49 -10.31 -9.39 5.43
N ASN A 50 -11.23 -8.47 5.21
CA ASN A 50 -10.95 -7.18 4.55
C ASN A 50 -11.13 -5.99 5.51
N SER A 51 -11.38 -6.23 6.80
CA SER A 51 -11.58 -5.16 7.80
C SER A 51 -10.27 -4.47 8.19
N GLY A 52 -9.14 -5.16 8.02
CA GLY A 52 -7.83 -4.74 8.48
C GLY A 52 -7.49 -5.18 9.90
N THR A 53 -8.36 -5.89 10.59
CA THR A 53 -8.13 -6.33 11.97
C THR A 53 -6.86 -7.17 12.09
N ILE A 54 -6.59 -8.03 11.09
CA ILE A 54 -5.41 -8.90 11.08
C ILE A 54 -4.13 -8.08 10.91
N GLU A 55 -4.04 -7.28 9.84
CA GLU A 55 -2.83 -6.52 9.54
C GLU A 55 -2.59 -5.40 10.56
N CYS A 56 -3.65 -4.81 11.11
CA CYS A 56 -3.52 -3.74 12.11
C CYS A 56 -3.28 -4.25 13.54
N SER A 57 -3.13 -5.57 13.74
CA SER A 57 -2.64 -6.14 15.00
C SER A 57 -1.19 -5.73 15.31
N GLU A 58 -0.41 -5.43 14.28
CA GLU A 58 0.94 -4.88 14.39
C GLU A 58 1.04 -3.61 13.51
N LYS A 59 1.74 -2.59 14.01
CA LYS A 59 1.90 -1.31 13.31
C LYS A 59 3.35 -0.87 13.28
N THR A 60 3.69 -0.05 12.30
CA THR A 60 5.00 0.62 12.22
C THR A 60 5.01 1.86 13.12
N GLU A 61 6.22 2.39 13.38
CA GLU A 61 6.34 3.81 13.69
C GLU A 61 5.74 4.66 12.55
N PRO A 62 5.25 5.89 12.86
CA PRO A 62 4.70 6.77 11.84
C PRO A 62 5.69 7.06 10.72
N THR A 63 5.22 6.96 9.47
CA THR A 63 6.01 7.28 8.26
C THR A 63 5.21 8.15 7.31
N SER A 64 5.87 9.05 6.59
CA SER A 64 5.23 9.94 5.62
C SER A 64 4.94 9.24 4.29
N ILE A 65 5.71 8.20 3.97
CA ILE A 65 5.60 7.42 2.73
C ILE A 65 5.54 5.94 3.07
N SER A 66 4.65 5.21 2.41
CA SER A 66 4.50 3.77 2.55
C SER A 66 4.01 3.13 1.24
N THR A 67 3.63 1.87 1.32
CA THR A 67 2.79 1.18 0.35
C THR A 67 1.60 0.56 1.08
N ILE A 68 0.64 0.03 0.34
CA ILE A 68 -0.60 -0.50 0.94
C ILE A 68 -0.39 -1.84 1.64
N ALA A 69 -1.17 -2.11 2.67
CA ALA A 69 -1.37 -3.45 3.21
C ALA A 69 -2.38 -4.22 2.34
N LEU A 70 -2.44 -5.55 2.50
CA LEU A 70 -3.33 -6.37 1.67
C LEU A 70 -4.81 -6.02 1.89
N TYR A 71 -5.24 -5.79 3.15
CA TYR A 71 -6.63 -5.42 3.41
C TYR A 71 -7.03 -4.11 2.71
N GLU A 72 -6.10 -3.15 2.56
CA GLU A 72 -6.37 -1.89 1.85
C GLU A 72 -6.59 -2.15 0.36
N TYR A 73 -5.83 -3.10 -0.23
CA TYR A 73 -6.10 -3.56 -1.58
C TYR A 73 -7.49 -4.18 -1.72
N LEU A 74 -7.87 -5.07 -0.81
CA LEU A 74 -9.20 -5.71 -0.85
C LEU A 74 -10.32 -4.68 -0.72
N ARG A 75 -10.18 -3.70 0.18
CA ARG A 75 -11.15 -2.61 0.37
C ARG A 75 -11.21 -1.62 -0.78
N ALA A 76 -10.21 -1.57 -1.63
CA ALA A 76 -10.22 -0.73 -2.83
C ALA A 76 -11.06 -1.32 -3.97
N SER A 77 -11.67 -2.49 -3.80
CA SER A 77 -12.68 -3.01 -4.72
C SER A 77 -13.95 -2.16 -4.66
N LEU A 78 -14.51 -1.89 -5.84
CA LEU A 78 -15.81 -1.24 -5.98
C LEU A 78 -16.99 -2.21 -5.80
N ASP A 79 -16.70 -3.52 -5.74
CA ASP A 79 -17.68 -4.55 -5.49
C ASP A 79 -17.77 -4.85 -3.98
N PRO A 80 -18.93 -4.66 -3.33
CA PRO A 80 -19.09 -4.94 -1.91
C PRO A 80 -18.93 -6.44 -1.55
N ASN A 81 -18.99 -7.33 -2.55
CA ASN A 81 -18.78 -8.77 -2.35
C ASN A 81 -17.28 -9.16 -2.35
N CYS A 82 -16.35 -8.22 -2.41
CA CYS A 82 -14.94 -8.48 -2.22
C CYS A 82 -14.65 -8.81 -0.75
N THR A 83 -14.78 -10.07 -0.40
CA THR A 83 -14.55 -10.60 0.95
C THR A 83 -13.41 -11.60 1.01
N GLU A 84 -13.03 -12.18 -0.13
CA GLU A 84 -12.03 -13.24 -0.22
C GLU A 84 -10.87 -12.85 -1.12
N ILE A 85 -9.68 -13.30 -0.79
CA ILE A 85 -8.43 -12.88 -1.45
C ILE A 85 -8.42 -13.17 -2.95
N GLU A 86 -9.03 -14.25 -3.40
CA GLU A 86 -8.99 -14.70 -4.79
C GLU A 86 -10.32 -14.49 -5.55
N SER A 87 -11.27 -13.76 -4.94
CA SER A 87 -12.55 -13.56 -5.61
C SER A 87 -12.43 -12.61 -6.80
N GLU A 88 -13.19 -12.86 -7.85
CA GLU A 88 -13.30 -11.98 -9.02
C GLU A 88 -13.79 -10.58 -8.64
N SER A 89 -14.63 -10.49 -7.63
CA SER A 89 -15.11 -9.22 -7.05
C SER A 89 -13.96 -8.34 -6.54
N CYS A 90 -12.90 -8.94 -5.99
CA CYS A 90 -11.73 -8.21 -5.55
C CYS A 90 -10.81 -7.82 -6.69
N THR A 91 -10.76 -8.60 -7.75
CA THR A 91 -9.82 -8.44 -8.86
C THR A 91 -10.36 -7.50 -9.93
N ASN A 92 -11.56 -7.76 -10.44
CA ASN A 92 -12.08 -7.10 -11.63
C ASN A 92 -12.51 -5.65 -11.42
N TYR A 93 -12.91 -5.29 -10.21
CA TYR A 93 -13.45 -3.97 -9.87
C TYR A 93 -12.55 -3.16 -8.94
N ASN A 94 -11.30 -3.54 -8.81
CA ASN A 94 -10.39 -2.89 -7.88
C ASN A 94 -9.80 -1.59 -8.46
N TYR A 95 -9.87 -0.52 -7.68
CA TYR A 95 -9.32 0.79 -8.03
C TYR A 95 -7.82 0.74 -8.40
N PHE A 96 -7.04 -0.11 -7.73
CA PHE A 96 -5.59 -0.25 -7.97
C PHE A 96 -5.23 -1.07 -9.22
N ASN A 97 -6.20 -1.73 -9.86
CA ASN A 97 -5.93 -2.59 -11.02
C ASN A 97 -5.96 -1.88 -12.37
N SER A 98 -5.97 -0.55 -12.39
CA SER A 98 -6.09 0.22 -13.64
C SER A 98 -5.06 -0.14 -14.71
N ASN A 99 -3.87 -0.60 -14.32
CA ASN A 99 -2.75 -0.90 -15.23
C ASN A 99 -2.24 -2.33 -15.15
N LEU A 100 -2.92 -3.24 -14.44
CA LEU A 100 -2.51 -4.64 -14.24
C LEU A 100 -1.05 -4.81 -13.78
N GLU A 101 -0.53 -3.85 -13.03
CA GLU A 101 0.84 -3.84 -12.55
C GLU A 101 1.08 -4.86 -11.44
N ASN A 102 2.32 -5.32 -11.36
CA ASN A 102 2.79 -6.15 -10.26
C ASN A 102 3.40 -5.26 -9.19
N PHE A 103 2.94 -5.35 -7.94
CA PHE A 103 3.49 -4.57 -6.84
C PHE A 103 3.42 -5.30 -5.50
N TRP A 104 4.37 -4.96 -4.62
CA TRP A 104 4.43 -5.46 -3.26
C TRP A 104 3.40 -4.79 -2.36
N THR A 105 2.87 -5.57 -1.40
CA THR A 105 2.11 -5.04 -0.24
C THR A 105 2.99 -5.01 1.01
N LEU A 106 2.47 -4.42 2.09
CA LEU A 106 3.11 -4.45 3.43
C LEU A 106 2.91 -5.79 4.13
N THR A 107 1.91 -6.57 3.73
CA THR A 107 1.47 -7.77 4.45
C THR A 107 2.41 -8.94 4.19
N ALA A 108 2.99 -9.48 5.25
CA ALA A 108 3.80 -10.69 5.20
C ALA A 108 2.92 -11.93 5.41
N ASP A 109 3.39 -13.06 4.88
CA ASP A 109 2.78 -14.36 5.14
C ASP A 109 3.04 -14.80 6.59
N LYS A 110 1.98 -15.28 7.26
CA LYS A 110 2.05 -15.80 8.63
C LYS A 110 2.71 -17.16 8.67
N ASP A 111 2.47 -17.97 7.63
CA ASP A 111 2.82 -19.37 7.58
C ASP A 111 4.25 -19.60 7.05
N THR A 112 4.79 -18.64 6.30
CA THR A 112 6.11 -18.75 5.68
C THR A 112 6.91 -17.45 5.83
N SER A 113 7.92 -17.47 6.67
CA SER A 113 8.67 -16.28 7.13
C SER A 113 9.37 -15.47 6.03
N TYR A 114 9.60 -16.05 4.84
CA TYR A 114 10.26 -15.39 3.72
C TYR A 114 9.30 -14.96 2.60
N LYS A 115 7.99 -15.17 2.74
CA LYS A 115 6.99 -14.77 1.76
C LYS A 115 6.25 -13.49 2.17
N VAL A 116 5.87 -12.74 1.16
CA VAL A 116 5.12 -11.49 1.26
C VAL A 116 4.01 -11.51 0.21
N TYR A 117 2.88 -10.91 0.52
CA TYR A 117 1.81 -10.75 -0.44
C TYR A 117 2.18 -9.72 -1.51
N LYS A 118 1.87 -10.06 -2.72
CA LYS A 118 2.08 -9.25 -3.92
C LYS A 118 0.81 -9.27 -4.75
N ILE A 119 0.47 -8.14 -5.34
CA ILE A 119 -0.54 -8.07 -6.38
C ILE A 119 0.15 -8.37 -7.71
N SER A 120 -0.40 -9.30 -8.49
CA SER A 120 0.13 -9.70 -9.78
C SER A 120 -1.00 -9.74 -10.80
N SER A 121 -0.99 -8.81 -11.74
CA SER A 121 -2.05 -8.67 -12.75
C SER A 121 -3.46 -8.64 -12.14
N GLY A 122 -3.59 -7.97 -11.00
CA GLY A 122 -4.85 -7.85 -10.27
C GLY A 122 -5.15 -8.98 -9.29
N SER A 123 -4.43 -10.08 -9.31
CA SER A 123 -4.62 -11.19 -8.38
C SER A 123 -3.65 -11.11 -7.20
N VAL A 124 -4.11 -11.52 -6.03
CA VAL A 124 -3.28 -11.65 -4.83
C VAL A 124 -2.43 -12.90 -4.94
N THR A 125 -1.13 -12.78 -4.73
CA THR A 125 -0.19 -13.90 -4.76
C THR A 125 0.81 -13.82 -3.62
N LEU A 126 1.32 -14.99 -3.18
CA LEU A 126 2.45 -15.09 -2.27
C LEU A 126 3.75 -15.22 -3.07
N SER A 127 4.72 -14.39 -2.75
CA SER A 127 6.00 -14.38 -3.43
C SER A 127 7.15 -14.26 -2.45
N SER A 128 8.30 -14.88 -2.78
CA SER A 128 9.50 -14.72 -1.97
C SER A 128 9.94 -13.26 -1.91
N ALA A 129 10.27 -12.76 -0.74
CA ALA A 129 10.77 -11.41 -0.52
C ALA A 129 12.09 -11.10 -1.27
N ASN A 130 12.76 -12.13 -1.82
CA ASN A 130 13.94 -11.97 -2.66
C ASN A 130 13.60 -11.63 -4.12
N ASN A 131 12.36 -11.82 -4.54
CA ASN A 131 11.92 -11.48 -5.88
C ASN A 131 11.80 -9.96 -6.05
N THR A 132 11.85 -9.50 -7.29
CA THR A 132 11.63 -8.10 -7.64
C THR A 132 10.17 -7.85 -8.00
N SER A 133 9.65 -6.67 -7.64
CA SER A 133 8.35 -6.16 -8.08
C SER A 133 8.34 -4.64 -7.90
N ASN A 134 7.34 -3.99 -8.48
CA ASN A 134 7.15 -2.55 -8.30
C ASN A 134 6.70 -2.21 -6.88
N LEU A 135 6.77 -0.93 -6.55
CA LEU A 135 6.19 -0.37 -5.33
C LEU A 135 5.11 0.65 -5.75
N LYS A 136 3.93 0.52 -5.19
CA LYS A 136 2.93 1.60 -5.23
C LYS A 136 3.13 2.46 -4.00
N ILE A 137 3.47 3.72 -4.22
CA ILE A 137 3.72 4.68 -3.15
C ILE A 137 2.38 5.24 -2.69
N VAL A 138 2.17 5.22 -1.39
CA VAL A 138 1.02 5.83 -0.72
C VAL A 138 1.52 6.87 0.26
N VAL A 139 0.88 8.02 0.25
CA VAL A 139 1.08 9.10 1.20
C VAL A 139 -0.25 9.48 1.82
N ASN A 140 -0.24 9.86 3.08
CA ASN A 140 -1.39 10.48 3.72
C ASN A 140 -1.19 11.99 3.68
N VAL A 141 -2.21 12.71 3.26
CA VAL A 141 -2.16 14.18 3.18
C VAL A 141 -3.19 14.79 4.11
N ASN A 142 -2.93 16.01 4.59
CA ASN A 142 -3.91 16.74 5.36
C ASN A 142 -5.03 17.28 4.45
N GLY A 143 -6.18 17.64 5.07
CA GLY A 143 -7.35 18.12 4.34
C GLY A 143 -7.19 19.52 3.71
N ASP A 144 -6.11 20.22 4.03
CA ASP A 144 -5.83 21.57 3.53
C ASP A 144 -5.05 21.53 2.21
N LEU A 145 -4.76 20.33 1.69
CA LEU A 145 -4.08 20.16 0.41
C LEU A 145 -4.92 20.82 -0.70
N PRO A 146 -4.38 21.82 -1.41
CA PRO A 146 -5.13 22.52 -2.44
C PRO A 146 -5.40 21.62 -3.64
N LEU A 147 -6.66 21.44 -3.97
CA LEU A 147 -7.10 20.68 -5.13
C LEU A 147 -7.43 21.67 -6.26
N GLU A 148 -6.91 21.42 -7.44
CA GLU A 148 -7.22 22.21 -8.64
C GLU A 148 -8.50 21.67 -9.30
N SER A 149 -8.61 20.36 -9.46
CA SER A 149 -9.74 19.69 -10.12
C SER A 149 -9.83 18.22 -9.74
N GLY A 150 -10.82 17.54 -10.31
CA GLY A 150 -11.06 16.12 -10.10
C GLY A 150 -12.13 15.86 -9.04
N ASN A 151 -12.59 14.62 -8.97
CA ASN A 151 -13.59 14.16 -8.00
C ASN A 151 -13.14 12.90 -7.23
N GLY A 152 -11.87 12.49 -7.40
CA GLY A 152 -11.29 11.33 -6.75
C GLY A 152 -11.68 9.98 -7.36
N SER A 153 -12.43 9.97 -8.46
CA SER A 153 -12.70 8.74 -9.19
C SER A 153 -11.47 8.28 -9.99
N LYS A 154 -11.49 7.01 -10.42
CA LYS A 154 -10.42 6.45 -11.26
C LYS A 154 -10.24 7.24 -12.58
N ASP A 155 -11.33 7.70 -13.18
CA ASP A 155 -11.32 8.40 -14.47
C ASP A 155 -11.05 9.89 -14.33
N THR A 156 -11.29 10.44 -13.15
CA THR A 156 -11.12 11.86 -12.82
C THR A 156 -10.43 12.01 -11.46
N PRO A 157 -9.17 11.59 -11.32
CA PRO A 157 -8.43 11.70 -10.06
C PRO A 157 -8.28 13.17 -9.67
N TYR A 158 -8.11 13.44 -8.39
CA TYR A 158 -7.79 14.79 -7.93
C TYR A 158 -6.45 15.27 -8.50
N ILE A 159 -6.45 16.48 -9.00
CA ILE A 159 -5.23 17.21 -9.40
C ILE A 159 -4.87 18.15 -8.25
N ILE A 160 -3.63 18.06 -7.80
CA ILE A 160 -3.11 18.85 -6.68
C ILE A 160 -2.41 20.09 -7.22
N ASN A 161 -2.77 21.27 -6.71
CA ASN A 161 -2.06 22.52 -6.96
C ASN A 161 -1.21 22.88 -5.73
N TYR A 162 0.05 22.51 -5.75
CA TYR A 162 0.99 22.80 -4.65
C TYR A 162 1.93 23.97 -4.95
N THR A 163 1.80 24.60 -6.11
CA THR A 163 2.57 25.78 -6.50
C THR A 163 1.84 27.05 -6.02
N LYS A 164 2.10 27.47 -4.82
CA LYS A 164 1.73 28.80 -4.35
C LYS A 164 2.93 29.48 -3.72
#